data_f22b9b7e42910b31514160a4bf87548b
#
_entry.id   f22b9b7e42910b31514160a4bf87548b
#
_cell.length_a   1.000
_cell.length_b   1.000
_cell.length_c   1.000
_cell.angle_alpha   90.00
_cell.angle_beta   90.00
_cell.angle_gamma   90.00
#
_symmetry.space_group_name_H-M   'P 1'
#
loop_
_entity.id
_entity.type
_entity.pdbx_description
1 polymer ?
#
loop_
_entity_poly.entity_id
_entity_poly.type
_entity_poly.pdbx_seq_one_letter_code
_entity_poly.pdbx_strand_id
1 'polypeptide(L)'
;MSRKSKARLAENSYVKELLTILKENPSPSSQDFMEMVAHVGELENRLAEAVDELKTMRQELQKVQSRSLKAVLQRSCKALESNISSMRQRLSELKDHIVTGCKNALAAFKDHGA
;
A
#
# COMPACT_ATOMS: atom_id res chain seq x y z
N MET A 1 -13.82 12.58 0.31
CA MET A 1 -13.16 11.50 -0.39
C MET A 1 -11.64 11.58 -0.26
N SER A 2 -11.07 10.61 0.37
CA SER A 2 -9.65 10.66 0.67
C SER A 2 -8.83 10.04 -0.46
N ARG A 3 -8.50 10.84 -1.45
CA ARG A 3 -7.66 10.39 -2.55
C ARG A 3 -6.22 10.14 -2.12
N LYS A 4 -5.79 10.84 -1.07
CA LYS A 4 -4.42 10.71 -0.57
C LYS A 4 -4.13 9.33 -0.01
N SER A 5 -5.12 8.70 0.64
CA SER A 5 -4.94 7.37 1.20
C SER A 5 -4.85 6.29 0.12
N LYS A 6 -5.27 6.60 -1.11
CA LYS A 6 -5.22 5.67 -2.24
C LYS A 6 -4.02 5.90 -3.13
N ALA A 7 -3.28 6.98 -2.91
CA ALA A 7 -2.10 7.27 -3.70
C ALA A 7 -1.01 6.22 -3.44
N ARG A 8 -0.38 5.76 -4.49
CA ARG A 8 0.69 4.80 -4.38
C ARG A 8 1.94 5.45 -3.81
N LEU A 9 2.69 4.68 -3.03
CA LEU A 9 3.93 5.19 -2.42
C LEU A 9 4.87 5.75 -3.48
N ALA A 10 5.00 5.07 -4.61
CA ALA A 10 5.90 5.50 -5.69
C ALA A 10 5.52 6.83 -6.31
N GLU A 11 4.26 7.28 -6.11
CA GLU A 11 3.78 8.56 -6.62
C GLU A 11 3.99 9.72 -5.64
N ASN A 12 4.37 9.41 -4.40
CA ASN A 12 4.65 10.43 -3.40
C ASN A 12 5.83 11.29 -3.84
N SER A 13 5.71 12.60 -3.71
CA SER A 13 6.73 13.53 -4.19
C SER A 13 8.08 13.35 -3.51
N TYR A 14 8.09 13.09 -2.22
CA TYR A 14 9.34 12.87 -1.49
C TYR A 14 10.01 11.57 -1.92
N VAL A 15 9.22 10.52 -2.11
CA VAL A 15 9.72 9.23 -2.58
C VAL A 15 10.31 9.36 -3.98
N LYS A 16 9.60 10.03 -4.88
CA LYS A 16 10.08 10.26 -6.25
C LYS A 16 11.39 11.04 -6.28
N GLU A 17 11.46 12.09 -5.48
CA GLU A 17 12.65 12.94 -5.42
C GLU A 17 13.86 12.14 -4.93
N LEU A 18 13.66 11.36 -3.86
CA LEU A 18 14.74 10.53 -3.33
C LEU A 18 15.17 9.45 -4.31
N LEU A 19 14.20 8.80 -4.97
CA LEU A 19 14.51 7.80 -6.00
C LEU A 19 15.34 8.38 -7.13
N THR A 20 15.03 9.61 -7.56
CA THR A 20 15.78 10.28 -8.62
C THR A 20 17.22 10.50 -8.19
N ILE A 21 17.42 11.00 -6.98
CA ILE A 21 18.76 11.24 -6.43
C ILE A 21 19.55 9.93 -6.34
N LEU A 22 18.92 8.88 -5.84
CA LEU A 22 19.58 7.59 -5.64
C LEU A 22 19.91 6.89 -6.96
N LYS A 23 19.12 7.11 -8.01
CA LYS A 23 19.44 6.59 -9.35
C LYS A 23 20.67 7.20 -9.92
N GLU A 24 20.91 8.47 -9.61
CA GLU A 24 22.12 9.18 -10.07
C GLU A 24 23.34 8.78 -9.27
N ASN A 25 23.15 8.26 -8.07
CA ASN A 25 24.23 7.85 -7.16
C ASN A 25 23.99 6.42 -6.67
N PRO A 26 24.13 5.42 -7.56
CA PRO A 26 23.86 4.03 -7.18
C PRO A 26 24.75 3.55 -6.04
N SER A 27 24.15 2.83 -5.11
CA SER A 27 24.86 2.25 -3.98
C SER A 27 24.04 1.07 -3.47
N PRO A 28 24.59 0.20 -2.61
CA PRO A 28 23.78 -0.87 -2.02
C PRO A 28 22.57 -0.34 -1.26
N SER A 29 22.71 0.78 -0.56
CA SER A 29 21.61 1.40 0.17
C SER A 29 20.49 1.89 -0.76
N SER A 30 20.87 2.44 -1.91
CA SER A 30 19.88 2.92 -2.88
C SER A 30 19.10 1.76 -3.48
N GLN A 31 19.76 0.63 -3.71
CA GLN A 31 19.11 -0.57 -4.22
C GLN A 31 18.12 -1.13 -3.20
N ASP A 32 18.51 -1.16 -1.93
CA ASP A 32 17.63 -1.60 -0.85
C ASP A 32 16.38 -0.74 -0.77
N PHE A 33 16.56 0.57 -0.91
CA PHE A 33 15.43 1.50 -0.89
C PHE A 33 14.48 1.25 -2.06
N MET A 34 15.04 1.06 -3.26
CA MET A 34 14.22 0.78 -4.44
C MET A 34 13.45 -0.54 -4.29
N GLU A 35 14.07 -1.56 -3.73
CA GLU A 35 13.42 -2.84 -3.46
C GLU A 35 12.28 -2.68 -2.46
N MET A 36 12.50 -1.86 -1.43
CA MET A 36 11.47 -1.59 -0.43
C MET A 36 10.26 -0.90 -1.04
N VAL A 37 10.48 0.09 -1.90
CA VAL A 37 9.40 0.78 -2.60
C VAL A 37 8.64 -0.19 -3.51
N ALA A 38 9.36 -1.05 -4.21
CA ALA A 38 8.76 -2.06 -5.08
C ALA A 38 7.94 -3.05 -4.27
N HIS A 39 8.43 -3.47 -3.11
CA HIS A 39 7.71 -4.37 -2.22
C HIS A 39 6.40 -3.76 -1.74
N VAL A 40 6.43 -2.49 -1.38
CA VAL A 40 5.20 -1.77 -0.99
C VAL A 40 4.23 -1.73 -2.17
N GLY A 41 4.74 -1.54 -3.39
CA GLY A 41 3.90 -1.57 -4.59
C GLY A 41 3.17 -2.91 -4.75
N GLU A 42 3.85 -4.02 -4.47
CA GLU A 42 3.22 -5.33 -4.50
C GLU A 42 2.13 -5.46 -3.44
N LEU A 43 2.39 -4.95 -2.24
CA LEU A 43 1.39 -4.97 -1.16
C LEU A 43 0.17 -4.12 -1.52
N GLU A 44 0.40 -2.97 -2.16
CA GLU A 44 -0.69 -2.12 -2.65
C GLU A 44 -1.54 -2.86 -3.68
N ASN A 45 -0.90 -3.60 -4.57
CA ASN A 45 -1.61 -4.41 -5.58
C ASN A 45 -2.44 -5.51 -4.92
N ARG A 46 -1.88 -6.20 -3.94
CA ARG A 46 -2.59 -7.25 -3.21
C ARG A 46 -3.80 -6.71 -2.48
N LEU A 47 -3.66 -5.52 -1.90
CA LEU A 47 -4.78 -4.87 -1.23
C LEU A 47 -5.88 -4.55 -2.23
N ALA A 48 -5.53 -4.01 -3.39
CA ALA A 48 -6.50 -3.70 -4.44
C ALA A 48 -7.23 -4.95 -4.91
N GLU A 49 -6.51 -6.06 -5.09
CA GLU A 49 -7.12 -7.34 -5.47
C GLU A 49 -8.08 -7.85 -4.41
N ALA A 50 -7.70 -7.73 -3.14
CA ALA A 50 -8.56 -8.15 -2.03
C ALA A 50 -9.85 -7.33 -1.96
N VAL A 51 -9.75 -6.03 -2.21
CA VAL A 51 -10.91 -5.14 -2.26
C VAL A 51 -11.85 -5.55 -3.39
N ASP A 52 -11.30 -5.85 -4.56
CA ASP A 52 -12.10 -6.31 -5.70
C ASP A 52 -12.77 -7.65 -5.40
N GLU A 53 -12.04 -8.56 -4.77
CA GLU A 53 -12.57 -9.86 -4.38
C GLU A 53 -13.73 -9.71 -3.40
N LEU A 54 -13.60 -8.81 -2.42
CA LEU A 54 -14.67 -8.54 -1.47
C LEU A 54 -15.91 -7.99 -2.17
N LYS A 55 -15.71 -7.09 -3.12
CA LYS A 55 -16.81 -6.53 -3.92
C LYS A 55 -17.55 -7.63 -4.67
N THR A 56 -16.81 -8.53 -5.28
CA THR A 56 -17.39 -9.67 -6.00
C THR A 56 -18.17 -10.58 -5.05
N MET A 57 -17.62 -10.89 -3.88
CA MET A 57 -18.29 -11.70 -2.89
C MET A 57 -19.61 -11.07 -2.42
N ARG A 58 -19.60 -9.76 -2.20
CA ARG A 58 -20.82 -9.05 -1.80
C ARG A 58 -21.90 -9.12 -2.86
N GLN A 59 -21.49 -9.04 -4.14
CA GLN A 59 -22.43 -9.18 -5.25
C GLN A 59 -23.01 -10.58 -5.31
N GLU A 60 -22.17 -11.59 -5.12
CA GLU A 60 -22.61 -12.98 -5.08
C GLU A 60 -23.56 -13.24 -3.90
N LEU A 61 -23.26 -12.65 -2.74
CA LEU A 61 -24.09 -12.78 -1.55
C LEU A 61 -25.51 -12.29 -1.80
N GLN A 62 -25.67 -11.22 -2.57
CA GLN A 62 -27.00 -10.68 -2.89
C GLN A 62 -27.82 -11.61 -3.75
N LYS A 63 -27.17 -12.47 -4.53
CA LYS A 63 -27.84 -13.39 -5.46
C LYS A 63 -28.22 -14.72 -4.84
N VAL A 64 -27.58 -15.06 -3.72
CA VAL A 64 -27.74 -16.38 -3.10
C VAL A 64 -29.04 -16.46 -2.33
N GLN A 65 -29.80 -17.51 -2.57
CA GLN A 65 -31.08 -17.77 -1.88
C GLN A 65 -30.96 -18.83 -0.79
N SER A 66 -29.98 -19.72 -0.91
CA SER A 66 -29.75 -20.76 0.09
C SER A 66 -29.20 -20.13 1.37
N ARG A 67 -29.86 -20.43 2.49
CA ARG A 67 -29.45 -19.95 3.81
C ARG A 67 -28.07 -20.42 4.20
N SER A 68 -27.78 -21.69 3.93
CA SER A 68 -26.48 -22.27 4.29
C SER A 68 -25.35 -21.59 3.54
N LEU A 69 -25.52 -21.42 2.24
CA LEU A 69 -24.52 -20.79 1.41
C LEU A 69 -24.37 -19.31 1.75
N LYS A 70 -25.51 -18.65 2.03
CA LYS A 70 -25.50 -17.25 2.43
C LYS A 70 -24.70 -17.04 3.72
N ALA A 71 -24.88 -17.94 4.70
CA ALA A 71 -24.14 -17.87 5.96
C ALA A 71 -22.64 -18.03 5.73
N VAL A 72 -22.25 -18.96 4.85
CA VAL A 72 -20.83 -19.17 4.51
C VAL A 72 -20.26 -17.94 3.85
N LEU A 73 -20.97 -17.36 2.89
CA LEU A 73 -20.52 -16.15 2.19
C LEU A 73 -20.42 -14.95 3.12
N GLN A 74 -21.37 -14.80 4.04
CA GLN A 74 -21.32 -13.72 5.02
C GLN A 74 -20.09 -13.82 5.92
N ARG A 75 -19.76 -15.03 6.36
CA ARG A 75 -18.56 -15.24 7.17
C ARG A 75 -17.29 -14.96 6.37
N SER A 76 -17.27 -15.40 5.11
CA SER A 76 -16.13 -15.14 4.22
C SER A 76 -15.94 -13.65 3.98
N CYS A 77 -17.04 -12.92 3.76
CA CYS A 77 -16.98 -11.46 3.58
C CYS A 77 -16.43 -10.78 4.84
N LYS A 78 -16.89 -11.19 6.02
CA LYS A 78 -16.39 -10.60 7.26
C LYS A 78 -14.89 -10.88 7.47
N ALA A 79 -14.46 -12.09 7.18
CA ALA A 79 -13.05 -12.45 7.29
C ALA A 79 -12.20 -11.63 6.34
N LEU A 80 -12.68 -11.46 5.11
CA LEU A 80 -11.95 -10.66 4.11
C LEU A 80 -11.94 -9.18 4.49
N GLU A 81 -13.03 -8.65 4.99
CA GLU A 81 -13.10 -7.26 5.50
C GLU A 81 -12.07 -7.03 6.60
N SER A 82 -11.96 -7.98 7.53
CA SER A 82 -11.00 -7.89 8.61
C SER A 82 -9.57 -7.91 8.09
N ASN A 83 -9.29 -8.80 7.13
CA ASN A 83 -7.97 -8.87 6.51
C ASN A 83 -7.62 -7.58 5.77
N ILE A 84 -8.58 -7.04 5.03
CA ILE A 84 -8.38 -5.78 4.29
C ILE A 84 -8.09 -4.64 5.27
N SER A 85 -8.83 -4.58 6.37
CA SER A 85 -8.61 -3.54 7.38
C SER A 85 -7.20 -3.63 7.97
N SER A 86 -6.75 -4.86 8.29
CA SER A 86 -5.39 -5.08 8.80
C SER A 86 -4.33 -4.71 7.77
N MET A 87 -4.53 -5.09 6.52
CA MET A 87 -3.60 -4.76 5.43
C MET A 87 -3.50 -3.26 5.24
N ARG A 88 -4.63 -2.56 5.25
CA ARG A 88 -4.66 -1.11 5.11
C ARG A 88 -3.89 -0.42 6.23
N GLN A 89 -4.10 -0.88 7.45
CA GLN A 89 -3.43 -0.29 8.61
C GLN A 89 -1.91 -0.48 8.53
N ARG A 90 -1.48 -1.71 8.26
CA ARG A 90 -0.05 -2.01 8.14
C ARG A 90 0.59 -1.24 6.99
N LEU A 91 -0.10 -1.20 5.87
CA LEU A 91 0.41 -0.52 4.69
C LEU A 91 0.50 0.98 4.92
N SER A 92 -0.51 1.57 5.56
CA SER A 92 -0.52 2.99 5.90
C SER A 92 0.65 3.34 6.82
N GLU A 93 0.89 2.54 7.85
CA GLU A 93 1.99 2.74 8.79
C GLU A 93 3.35 2.64 8.07
N LEU A 94 3.49 1.64 7.23
CA LEU A 94 4.73 1.43 6.47
C LEU A 94 4.99 2.58 5.52
N LYS A 95 3.97 3.03 4.80
CA LYS A 95 4.09 4.14 3.86
C LYS A 95 4.45 5.43 4.58
N ASP A 96 3.81 5.69 5.73
CA ASP A 96 4.12 6.88 6.54
C ASP A 96 5.57 6.87 7.02
N HIS A 97 6.04 5.70 7.44
CA HIS A 97 7.43 5.51 7.85
C HIS A 97 8.40 5.83 6.72
N ILE A 98 8.10 5.30 5.54
CA ILE A 98 8.95 5.50 4.36
C ILE A 98 8.95 6.97 3.93
N VAL A 99 7.77 7.59 3.90
CA VAL A 99 7.66 9.01 3.52
C VAL A 99 8.42 9.90 4.51
N THR A 100 8.28 9.63 5.80
CA THR A 100 9.00 10.38 6.84
C THR A 100 10.52 10.20 6.66
N GLY A 101 10.95 8.98 6.41
CA GLY A 101 12.36 8.70 6.14
C GLY A 101 12.87 9.45 4.92
N CYS A 102 12.06 9.53 3.86
CA CYS A 102 12.42 10.28 2.66
C CYS A 102 12.56 11.78 2.95
N LYS A 103 11.61 12.34 3.70
CA LYS A 103 11.68 13.75 4.09
C LYS A 103 12.97 14.05 4.86
N ASN A 104 13.29 13.18 5.81
CA ASN A 104 14.47 13.35 6.63
C ASN A 104 15.75 13.23 5.80
N ALA A 105 15.80 12.25 4.90
CA ALA A 105 16.94 12.05 4.02
C ALA A 105 17.14 13.25 3.09
N LEU A 106 16.06 13.77 2.52
CA LEU A 106 16.13 14.93 1.62
C LEU A 106 16.58 16.18 2.36
N ALA A 107 16.11 16.37 3.59
CA ALA A 107 16.55 17.49 4.41
C ALA A 107 18.04 17.39 4.70
N ALA A 108 18.53 16.20 5.01
CA ALA A 108 19.95 15.98 5.25
C ALA A 108 20.79 16.29 3.99
N PHE A 109 20.32 15.87 2.83
CA PHE A 109 21.01 16.19 1.57
C PHE A 109 21.08 17.71 1.33
N LYS A 110 20.01 18.42 1.60
CA LYS A 110 19.97 19.88 1.42
C LYS A 110 20.92 20.57 2.38
N ASP A 111 21.00 20.11 3.61
CA ASP A 111 21.88 20.70 4.62
C ASP A 111 23.35 20.47 4.27
N HIS A 112 23.69 19.32 3.71
CA HIS A 112 25.06 18.97 3.38
C HIS A 112 25.47 19.39 1.97
N GLY A 113 24.49 19.55 1.08
CA GLY A 113 24.74 19.87 -0.31
C GLY A 113 24.81 21.34 -0.64
N ALA A 114 24.58 22.17 0.34
CA ALA A 114 24.57 23.62 0.11
C ALA A 114 25.95 24.19 -0.13
#